data_6a1dc15285aab09985e75191fec24c06
#
_entry.id   6a1dc15285aab09985e75191fec24c06
#
_cell.length_a   1.000
_cell.length_b   1.000
_cell.length_c   1.000
_cell.angle_alpha   90.00
_cell.angle_beta   90.00
_cell.angle_gamma   90.00
#
_symmetry.space_group_name_H-M   'P 1'
#
loop_
_entity.id
_entity.type
_entity.pdbx_description
1 polymer ?
#
loop_
_entity_poly.entity_id
_entity_poly.type
_entity_poly.pdbx_seq_one_letter_code
_entity_poly.pdbx_strand_id
1 'polypeptide(L)'
;MQKRIKAILVLFIMYKIILKTKEIIESLKRVTLVAEEETRAVKFSVHDGLLVISSQRIGTGDAREERPVEYRGEDIEFGLNSRYLLDVLTALDGEEISLEVHDNKTPVVIKEKDSEATIAVIMPMIL
;
A
#
# COMPACT_ATOMS: atom_id res chain seq x y z
N MET A 1 -8.91 -4.28 29.51
CA MET A 1 -8.88 -4.81 28.15
C MET A 1 -8.33 -3.83 27.14
N GLN A 2 -8.84 -2.61 27.07
CA GLN A 2 -8.34 -1.59 26.14
C GLN A 2 -6.86 -1.26 26.35
N LYS A 3 -6.37 -1.28 27.60
CA LYS A 3 -4.97 -1.03 27.89
C LYS A 3 -4.04 -2.10 27.31
N ARG A 4 -4.50 -3.35 27.25
CA ARG A 4 -3.71 -4.46 26.66
C ARG A 4 -3.60 -4.30 25.14
N ILE A 5 -4.69 -3.87 24.48
CA ILE A 5 -4.69 -3.63 23.04
C ILE A 5 -3.72 -2.51 22.70
N LYS A 6 -3.74 -1.41 23.46
CA LYS A 6 -2.80 -0.31 23.25
C LYS A 6 -1.34 -0.74 23.44
N ALA A 7 -1.07 -1.57 24.44
CA ALA A 7 0.29 -2.07 24.69
C ALA A 7 0.77 -2.95 23.53
N ILE A 8 -0.11 -3.79 22.97
CA ILE A 8 0.23 -4.63 21.83
C ILE A 8 0.53 -3.79 20.60
N LEU A 9 -0.27 -2.75 20.33
CA LEU A 9 -0.05 -1.86 19.18
C LEU A 9 1.28 -1.11 19.26
N VAL A 10 1.73 -0.76 20.45
CA VAL A 10 3.01 -0.07 20.67
C VAL A 10 4.20 -0.97 20.33
N LEU A 11 4.06 -2.29 20.34
CA LEU A 11 5.12 -3.21 19.98
C LEU A 11 5.47 -3.20 18.49
N PHE A 12 4.59 -2.69 17.64
CA PHE A 12 4.83 -2.64 16.20
C PHE A 12 5.28 -1.26 15.77
N ILE A 13 6.44 -1.22 15.11
CA ILE A 13 6.91 0.01 14.48
C ILE A 13 6.22 0.12 13.12
N MET A 14 5.43 1.18 12.95
CA MET A 14 4.73 1.44 11.70
C MET A 14 5.47 2.51 10.92
N TYR A 15 5.82 2.20 9.69
CA TYR A 15 6.43 3.14 8.76
C TYR A 15 5.35 3.75 7.88
N LYS A 16 5.40 5.06 7.69
CA LYS A 16 4.42 5.77 6.87
C LYS A 16 4.96 6.05 5.49
N ILE A 17 4.20 5.63 4.48
CA ILE A 17 4.46 5.98 3.08
C ILE A 17 3.41 7.02 2.70
N ILE A 18 3.84 8.24 2.41
CA ILE A 18 2.94 9.34 2.04
C ILE A 18 2.87 9.44 0.53
N LEU A 19 1.66 9.40 -0.01
CA LEU A 19 1.39 9.36 -1.44
C LEU A 19 0.31 10.37 -1.83
N LYS A 20 0.40 10.87 -3.04
CA LYS A 20 -0.70 11.65 -3.63
C LYS A 20 -1.75 10.69 -4.16
N THR A 21 -2.98 10.84 -3.69
CA THR A 21 -4.08 9.91 -3.97
C THR A 21 -4.30 9.69 -5.47
N LYS A 22 -4.38 10.77 -6.24
CA LYS A 22 -4.61 10.68 -7.68
C LYS A 22 -3.49 9.96 -8.41
N GLU A 23 -2.24 10.23 -8.04
CA GLU A 23 -1.09 9.61 -8.69
C GLU A 23 -1.04 8.12 -8.44
N ILE A 24 -1.30 7.69 -7.21
CA ILE A 24 -1.29 6.27 -6.88
C ILE A 24 -2.44 5.52 -7.56
N ILE A 25 -3.62 6.14 -7.64
CA ILE A 25 -4.76 5.55 -8.35
C ILE A 25 -4.41 5.32 -9.81
N GLU A 26 -3.83 6.30 -10.47
CA GLU A 26 -3.43 6.19 -11.88
C GLU A 26 -2.39 5.10 -12.09
N SER A 27 -1.38 5.05 -11.24
CA SER A 27 -0.34 4.01 -11.31
C SER A 27 -0.94 2.62 -11.11
N LEU A 28 -1.83 2.46 -10.13
CA LEU A 28 -2.49 1.18 -9.88
C LEU A 28 -3.34 0.73 -11.06
N LYS A 29 -4.08 1.64 -11.67
CA LYS A 29 -4.91 1.29 -12.83
C LYS A 29 -4.06 0.75 -13.98
N ARG A 30 -2.90 1.36 -14.25
CA ARG A 30 -2.01 0.90 -15.32
C ARG A 30 -1.36 -0.44 -14.99
N VAL A 31 -0.84 -0.58 -13.78
CA VAL A 31 -0.16 -1.80 -13.36
C VAL A 31 -1.14 -2.97 -13.25
N THR A 32 -2.37 -2.71 -12.82
CA THR A 32 -3.41 -3.74 -12.69
C THR A 32 -3.79 -4.37 -14.03
N LEU A 33 -3.63 -3.68 -15.14
CA LEU A 33 -3.93 -4.23 -16.48
C LEU A 33 -3.11 -5.49 -16.77
N VAL A 34 -1.93 -5.62 -16.18
CA VAL A 34 -1.03 -6.77 -16.38
C VAL A 34 -1.16 -7.81 -15.28
N ALA A 35 -1.72 -7.45 -14.12
CA ALA A 35 -1.81 -8.35 -12.97
C ALA A 35 -2.66 -9.59 -13.29
N GLU A 36 -2.34 -10.70 -12.62
CA GLU A 36 -3.14 -11.92 -12.72
C GLU A 36 -4.58 -11.64 -12.29
N GLU A 37 -5.55 -12.08 -13.10
CA GLU A 37 -6.96 -11.78 -12.85
C GLU A 37 -7.49 -12.39 -11.55
N GLU A 38 -7.02 -13.57 -11.19
CA GLU A 38 -7.49 -14.26 -10.00
C GLU A 38 -6.99 -13.61 -8.72
N THR A 39 -5.74 -13.20 -8.68
CA THR A 39 -5.12 -12.68 -7.47
C THR A 39 -5.11 -11.16 -7.39
N ARG A 40 -5.12 -10.46 -8.53
CA ARG A 40 -4.98 -9.01 -8.61
C ARG A 40 -3.76 -8.50 -7.82
N ALA A 41 -2.71 -9.33 -7.73
CA ALA A 41 -1.55 -9.04 -6.91
C ALA A 41 -0.68 -7.96 -7.53
N VAL A 42 -0.38 -6.94 -6.74
CA VAL A 42 0.54 -5.87 -7.09
C VAL A 42 1.58 -5.77 -6.00
N LYS A 43 2.84 -5.69 -6.39
CA LYS A 43 3.96 -5.56 -5.46
C LYS A 43 4.32 -4.10 -5.25
N PHE A 44 4.49 -3.72 -3.99
CA PHE A 44 4.98 -2.42 -3.56
C PHE A 44 6.37 -2.59 -2.98
N SER A 45 7.31 -1.80 -3.46
CA SER A 45 8.68 -1.81 -2.97
C SER A 45 9.12 -0.37 -2.71
N VAL A 46 9.62 -0.09 -1.51
CA VAL A 46 10.10 1.25 -1.16
C VAL A 46 11.56 1.20 -0.80
N HIS A 47 12.34 2.02 -1.47
CA HIS A 47 13.78 2.12 -1.29
C HIS A 47 14.24 3.54 -1.64
N ASP A 48 14.99 4.17 -0.75
CA ASP A 48 15.56 5.51 -0.98
C ASP A 48 14.54 6.56 -1.44
N GLY A 49 13.36 6.59 -0.83
CA GLY A 49 12.34 7.57 -1.19
C GLY A 49 11.67 7.30 -2.53
N LEU A 50 11.87 6.12 -3.09
CA LEU A 50 11.24 5.71 -4.34
C LEU A 50 10.32 4.53 -4.10
N LEU A 51 9.04 4.70 -4.46
CA LEU A 51 8.08 3.61 -4.47
C LEU A 51 8.03 3.00 -5.87
N VAL A 52 8.20 1.69 -5.94
CA VAL A 52 8.04 0.93 -7.17
C VAL A 52 6.80 0.06 -7.03
N ILE A 53 5.88 0.22 -7.98
CA ILE A 53 4.65 -0.57 -8.05
C ILE A 53 4.76 -1.46 -9.27
N SER A 54 4.61 -2.77 -9.10
CA SER A 54 4.78 -3.70 -10.20
C SER A 54 3.80 -4.85 -10.16
N SER A 55 3.54 -5.43 -11.32
CA SER A 55 2.75 -6.63 -11.48
C SER A 55 3.32 -7.49 -12.58
N GLN A 56 2.99 -8.78 -12.55
CA GLN A 56 3.44 -9.75 -13.53
C GLN A 56 2.30 -10.70 -13.88
N ARG A 57 2.27 -11.11 -15.15
CA ARG A 57 1.39 -12.17 -15.62
C ARG A 57 2.18 -13.06 -16.57
N ILE A 58 2.24 -14.34 -16.27
CA ILE A 58 2.96 -15.32 -17.07
C ILE A 58 2.38 -15.32 -18.50
N GLY A 59 3.27 -15.17 -19.49
CA GLY A 59 2.88 -15.17 -20.91
C GLY A 59 2.38 -13.84 -21.45
N THR A 60 2.15 -12.84 -20.60
CA THR A 60 1.65 -11.52 -21.03
C THR A 60 2.71 -10.44 -20.86
N GLY A 61 3.51 -10.53 -19.80
CA GLY A 61 4.54 -9.57 -19.50
C GLY A 61 4.44 -9.01 -18.10
N ASP A 62 5.09 -7.88 -17.89
CA ASP A 62 5.11 -7.18 -16.60
C ASP A 62 4.88 -5.69 -16.78
N ALA A 63 4.43 -5.05 -15.73
CA ALA A 63 4.25 -3.61 -15.67
C ALA A 63 4.95 -3.08 -14.43
N ARG A 64 5.48 -1.87 -14.55
CA ARG A 64 6.21 -1.23 -13.46
C ARG A 64 6.04 0.27 -13.54
N GLU A 65 5.78 0.88 -12.38
CA GLU A 65 5.70 2.33 -12.24
C GLU A 65 6.52 2.77 -11.04
N GLU A 66 7.13 3.93 -11.13
CA GLU A 66 7.94 4.48 -10.06
C GLU A 66 7.37 5.84 -9.64
N ARG A 67 7.32 6.07 -8.32
CA ARG A 67 6.85 7.33 -7.77
C ARG A 67 7.74 7.77 -6.62
N PRO A 68 8.18 9.03 -6.59
CA PRO A 68 8.83 9.58 -5.40
C PRO A 68 7.85 9.62 -4.24
N VAL A 69 8.29 9.28 -3.05
CA VAL A 69 7.44 9.28 -1.85
C VAL A 69 8.21 9.82 -0.65
N GLU A 70 7.46 10.33 0.34
CA GLU A 70 8.02 10.57 1.65
C GLU A 70 8.02 9.27 2.42
N TYR A 71 9.19 8.82 2.81
CA TYR A 71 9.31 7.59 3.56
C TYR A 71 10.61 7.61 4.36
N ARG A 72 10.49 7.36 5.65
CA ARG A 72 11.62 7.23 6.57
C ARG A 72 11.49 5.89 7.28
N GLY A 73 12.17 4.90 6.77
CA GLY A 73 12.13 3.56 7.33
C GLY A 73 13.06 2.66 6.56
N GLU A 74 13.02 1.40 6.92
CA GLU A 74 13.80 0.38 6.23
C GLU A 74 13.18 0.08 4.88
N ASP A 75 13.99 -0.41 3.95
CA ASP A 75 13.50 -0.92 2.68
C ASP A 75 12.45 -1.97 2.94
N ILE A 76 11.35 -1.91 2.24
CA ILE A 76 10.22 -2.81 2.44
C ILE A 76 9.61 -3.23 1.11
N GLU A 77 9.17 -4.49 1.07
CA GLU A 77 8.42 -5.05 -0.05
C GLU A 77 7.19 -5.75 0.48
N PHE A 78 6.04 -5.49 -0.11
CA PHE A 78 4.81 -6.18 0.26
C PHE A 78 3.87 -6.25 -0.94
N GLY A 79 2.96 -7.21 -0.92
CA GLY A 79 1.96 -7.38 -1.97
C GLY A 79 0.58 -7.02 -1.48
N LEU A 80 -0.20 -6.37 -2.33
CA LEU A 80 -1.60 -6.06 -2.03
C LEU A 80 -2.48 -6.46 -3.21
N ASN A 81 -3.74 -6.77 -2.89
CA ASN A 81 -4.76 -6.92 -3.92
C ASN A 81 -5.12 -5.53 -4.44
N SER A 82 -4.79 -5.27 -5.71
CA SER A 82 -4.96 -3.95 -6.31
C SER A 82 -6.41 -3.50 -6.35
N ARG A 83 -7.35 -4.43 -6.50
CA ARG A 83 -8.77 -4.11 -6.54
C ARG A 83 -9.25 -3.57 -5.19
N TYR A 84 -8.87 -4.24 -4.11
CA TYR A 84 -9.24 -3.78 -2.76
C TYR A 84 -8.62 -2.41 -2.46
N LEU A 85 -7.36 -2.23 -2.84
CA LEU A 85 -6.71 -0.95 -2.63
C LEU A 85 -7.37 0.16 -3.45
N LEU A 86 -7.71 -0.09 -4.72
CA LEU A 86 -8.40 0.89 -5.55
C LEU A 86 -9.78 1.26 -4.96
N ASP A 87 -10.51 0.28 -4.45
CA ASP A 87 -11.82 0.53 -3.82
C ASP A 87 -11.66 1.46 -2.61
N VAL A 88 -10.64 1.23 -1.79
CA VAL A 88 -10.35 2.09 -0.64
C VAL A 88 -9.98 3.51 -1.09
N LEU A 89 -9.05 3.62 -2.02
CA LEU A 89 -8.54 4.92 -2.47
C LEU A 89 -9.61 5.78 -3.13
N THR A 90 -10.51 5.15 -3.89
CA THR A 90 -11.61 5.89 -4.53
C THR A 90 -12.66 6.37 -3.53
N ALA A 91 -12.73 5.74 -2.37
CA ALA A 91 -13.64 6.15 -1.30
C ALA A 91 -13.08 7.26 -0.42
N LEU A 92 -11.79 7.52 -0.47
CA LEU A 92 -11.14 8.58 0.31
C LEU A 92 -11.18 9.91 -0.46
N ASP A 93 -11.42 11.00 0.25
CA ASP A 93 -11.55 12.34 -0.34
C ASP A 93 -10.27 13.17 -0.26
N GLY A 94 -9.27 12.73 0.50
CA GLY A 94 -8.05 13.50 0.72
C GLY A 94 -7.12 13.52 -0.50
N GLU A 95 -6.36 14.60 -0.64
CA GLU A 95 -5.37 14.75 -1.70
C GLU A 95 -4.16 13.85 -1.47
N GLU A 96 -3.84 13.57 -0.22
CA GLU A 96 -2.74 12.70 0.18
C GLU A 96 -3.24 11.62 1.12
N ILE A 97 -2.65 10.44 0.97
CA ILE A 97 -2.93 9.29 1.83
C ILE A 97 -1.64 8.81 2.48
N SER A 98 -1.77 8.10 3.58
CA SER A 98 -0.66 7.34 4.15
C SER A 98 -0.97 5.85 4.10
N LEU A 99 0.03 5.08 3.70
CA LEU A 99 0.06 3.64 3.91
C LEU A 99 0.96 3.40 5.11
N GLU A 100 0.42 2.85 6.17
CA GLU A 100 1.21 2.52 7.35
C GLU A 100 1.52 1.03 7.33
N VAL A 101 2.80 0.70 7.30
CA VAL A 101 3.29 -0.67 7.15
C VAL A 101 4.31 -0.98 8.24
N HIS A 102 4.35 -2.24 8.64
CA HIS A 102 5.35 -2.74 9.58
C HIS A 102 6.29 -3.72 8.86
N ASP A 103 5.71 -4.72 8.22
CA ASP A 103 6.42 -5.72 7.43
C ASP A 103 5.49 -6.27 6.35
N ASN A 104 5.94 -7.32 5.64
CA ASN A 104 5.16 -7.92 4.56
C ASN A 104 4.10 -8.92 5.03
N LYS A 105 3.90 -9.07 6.33
CA LYS A 105 2.97 -10.05 6.92
C LYS A 105 1.88 -9.42 7.77
N THR A 106 2.09 -8.21 8.25
CA THR A 106 1.12 -7.51 9.09
C THR A 106 0.20 -6.64 8.26
N PRO A 107 -1.01 -6.32 8.77
CA PRO A 107 -1.96 -5.51 8.03
C PRO A 107 -1.39 -4.14 7.62
N VAL A 108 -1.75 -3.71 6.42
CA VAL A 108 -1.44 -2.37 5.92
C VAL A 108 -2.61 -1.46 6.28
N VAL A 109 -2.32 -0.36 6.95
CA VAL A 109 -3.33 0.61 7.36
C VAL A 109 -3.31 1.78 6.39
N ILE A 110 -4.48 2.13 5.86
CA ILE A 110 -4.63 3.19 4.86
C ILE A 110 -5.53 4.25 5.44
N LYS A 111 -5.06 5.49 5.40
CA LYS A 111 -5.86 6.62 5.86
C LYS A 111 -5.46 7.89 5.12
N GLU A 112 -6.33 8.90 5.19
CA GLU A 112 -5.99 10.21 4.70
C GLU A 112 -4.88 10.79 5.56
N LYS A 113 -3.96 11.52 4.95
CA LYS A 113 -2.85 12.14 5.67
C LYS A 113 -3.40 13.03 6.79
N ASP A 114 -2.84 12.87 7.98
CA ASP A 114 -3.19 13.66 9.16
C ASP A 114 -4.65 13.56 9.61
N SER A 115 -5.35 12.50 9.20
CA SER A 115 -6.73 12.26 9.61
C SER A 115 -6.91 10.86 10.18
N GLU A 116 -7.70 10.75 11.23
CA GLU A 116 -8.11 9.47 11.80
C GLU A 116 -9.61 9.19 11.55
N ALA A 117 -10.26 10.01 10.73
CA ALA A 117 -11.70 9.90 10.51
C ALA A 117 -12.11 8.65 9.75
N THR A 118 -11.30 8.24 8.78
CA THR A 118 -11.54 7.04 7.99
C THR A 118 -10.26 6.23 7.90
N ILE A 119 -10.33 4.98 8.36
CA ILE A 119 -9.20 4.06 8.34
C ILE A 119 -9.63 2.79 7.64
N ALA A 120 -8.83 2.34 6.70
CA ALA A 120 -9.01 1.05 6.05
C ALA A 120 -7.81 0.15 6.36
N VAL A 121 -8.05 -1.14 6.38
CA VAL A 121 -7.02 -2.14 6.66
C VAL A 121 -7.07 -3.21 5.59
N ILE A 122 -5.92 -3.49 4.99
CA ILE A 122 -5.80 -4.55 3.98
C ILE A 122 -4.70 -5.51 4.42
N MET A 123 -5.01 -6.80 4.40
CA MET A 123 -3.99 -7.83 4.65
C MET A 123 -3.09 -7.96 3.43
N PRO A 124 -1.76 -7.98 3.62
CA PRO A 124 -0.86 -8.18 2.51
C PRO A 124 -0.97 -9.59 1.94
N MET A 125 -0.65 -9.71 0.67
CA MET A 125 -0.60 -10.99 -0.03
C MET A 125 0.81 -11.57 0.05
N ILE A 126 0.90 -12.88 0.02
CA ILE A 126 2.18 -13.57 -0.10
C ILE A 126 2.62 -13.49 -1.56
N LEU A 127 3.84 -12.99 -1.76
CA LEU A 127 4.41 -12.82 -3.09
C LEU A 127 5.25 -14.04 -3.51
#